data_a875fc7d1e30442c36ee1f4d62a3b7eb
#
_entry.id   a875fc7d1e30442c36ee1f4d62a3b7eb
#
_cell.length_a   1.000
_cell.length_b   1.000
_cell.length_c   1.000
_cell.angle_alpha   90.00
_cell.angle_beta   90.00
_cell.angle_gamma   90.00
#
_symmetry.space_group_name_H-M   'P 1'
#
loop_
_entity.id
_entity.type
_entity.pdbx_description
1 polymer ?
#
loop_
_entity_poly.entity_id
_entity_poly.type
_entity_poly.pdbx_seq_one_letter_code
_entity_poly.pdbx_strand_id
1 'polypeptide(L)'
;MKIHDVSLVLRRDMVTWPGEPAPRIEPLRRIAKGDTANVSVVTISDHAGTHVDPPLHFIEAGNTADKLPLDALIGPCVVVAFDGPGHVSGEWLAHAELPARTERILFKTPNSAGWCDPKAAFTREFTTINASAARWCVEHGIKVVGVDYLSIEPQGPEKAGYPVHKTLLAADVVIIEGLDLRSVVPGQYELVCAPIKLLNGDGAPARVFLIER
;
A
#
# COMPACT_ATOMS: atom_id res chain seq x y z
N MET A 1 5.96 -23.73 3.83
CA MET A 1 5.24 -22.52 3.39
C MET A 1 4.99 -21.68 4.63
N LYS A 2 5.48 -20.46 4.65
CA LYS A 2 5.21 -19.49 5.72
C LYS A 2 4.48 -18.30 5.09
N ILE A 3 3.44 -17.81 5.75
CA ILE A 3 2.64 -16.68 5.28
C ILE A 3 2.83 -15.53 6.24
N HIS A 4 3.19 -14.38 5.70
CA HIS A 4 3.28 -13.12 6.41
C HIS A 4 2.07 -12.28 6.02
N ASP A 5 1.20 -11.99 6.97
CA ASP A 5 0.15 -11.01 6.79
C ASP A 5 0.76 -9.63 7.02
N VAL A 6 0.79 -8.85 5.97
CA VAL A 6 1.39 -7.51 5.96
C VAL A 6 0.34 -6.41 5.88
N SER A 7 -0.90 -6.73 6.27
CA SER A 7 -2.01 -5.79 6.30
C SER A 7 -2.17 -5.14 7.67
N LEU A 8 -2.48 -3.86 7.71
CA LEU A 8 -2.86 -3.16 8.93
C LEU A 8 -4.25 -3.60 9.41
N VAL A 9 -4.42 -3.69 10.72
CA VAL A 9 -5.73 -3.93 11.31
C VAL A 9 -6.58 -2.67 11.22
N LEU A 10 -7.72 -2.75 10.54
CA LEU A 10 -8.68 -1.66 10.50
C LEU A 10 -9.34 -1.48 11.87
N ARG A 11 -9.15 -0.33 12.48
CA ARG A 11 -9.67 0.00 13.81
C ARG A 11 -9.91 1.50 13.95
N ARG A 12 -10.82 1.87 14.84
CA ARG A 12 -11.27 3.25 15.01
C ARG A 12 -10.16 4.26 15.37
N ASP A 13 -9.14 3.80 16.08
CA ASP A 13 -8.06 4.62 16.62
C ASP A 13 -6.75 4.47 15.83
N MET A 14 -6.81 3.91 14.62
CA MET A 14 -5.65 3.85 13.75
C MET A 14 -5.30 5.22 13.17
N VAL A 15 -4.04 5.40 12.81
CA VAL A 15 -3.63 6.57 12.04
C VAL A 15 -4.29 6.53 10.65
N THR A 16 -4.82 7.66 10.23
CA THR A 16 -5.38 7.88 8.90
C THR A 16 -4.71 9.10 8.26
N TRP A 17 -4.87 9.25 6.97
CA TRP A 17 -4.42 10.46 6.30
C TRP A 17 -5.19 11.68 6.86
N PRO A 18 -4.52 12.85 7.04
CA PRO A 18 -5.17 14.05 7.55
C PRO A 18 -6.38 14.48 6.70
N GLY A 19 -7.53 14.53 7.32
CA GLY A 19 -8.82 14.83 6.67
C GLY A 19 -9.66 13.60 6.33
N GLU A 20 -9.06 12.40 6.34
CA GLU A 20 -9.79 11.15 6.15
C GLU A 20 -10.57 10.74 7.40
N PRO A 21 -11.79 10.20 7.25
CA PRO A 21 -12.56 9.72 8.39
C PRO A 21 -11.91 8.45 8.98
N ALA A 22 -11.87 8.37 10.31
CA ALA A 22 -11.45 7.15 10.98
C ALA A 22 -12.44 6.00 10.69
N PRO A 23 -11.97 4.74 10.56
CA PRO A 23 -12.83 3.58 10.41
C PRO A 23 -13.85 3.47 11.53
N ARG A 24 -15.09 3.10 11.19
CA ARG A 24 -16.16 2.81 12.15
C ARG A 24 -16.68 1.40 11.94
N ILE A 25 -16.72 0.64 13.03
CA ILE A 25 -17.27 -0.71 13.07
C ILE A 25 -18.37 -0.70 14.12
N GLU A 26 -19.62 -0.65 13.66
CA GLU A 26 -20.79 -0.47 14.52
C GLU A 26 -21.62 -1.75 14.57
N PRO A 27 -21.97 -2.22 15.77
CA PRO A 27 -22.79 -3.40 15.91
C PRO A 27 -24.22 -3.14 15.42
N LEU A 28 -24.66 -3.91 14.42
CA LEU A 28 -26.04 -3.92 13.96
C LEU A 28 -26.88 -4.95 14.71
N ARG A 29 -26.32 -6.15 14.98
CA ARG A 29 -26.94 -7.24 15.73
C ARG A 29 -25.92 -7.87 16.66
N ARG A 30 -26.41 -8.38 17.81
CA ARG A 30 -25.56 -9.06 18.81
C ARG A 30 -26.29 -10.25 19.42
N ILE A 31 -25.67 -11.41 19.42
CA ILE A 31 -26.17 -12.62 20.13
C ILE A 31 -26.39 -12.31 21.61
N ALA A 32 -25.50 -11.55 22.24
CA ALA A 32 -25.63 -11.12 23.64
C ALA A 32 -26.87 -10.24 23.90
N LYS A 33 -27.56 -9.77 22.86
CA LYS A 33 -28.82 -9.00 22.95
C LYS A 33 -30.04 -9.81 22.49
N GLY A 34 -29.87 -11.12 22.24
CA GLY A 34 -30.93 -12.01 21.79
C GLY A 34 -31.07 -12.18 20.29
N ASP A 35 -30.16 -11.60 19.51
CA ASP A 35 -30.12 -11.80 18.04
C ASP A 35 -29.58 -13.20 17.72
N THR A 36 -29.88 -13.70 16.52
CA THR A 36 -29.40 -15.01 16.03
C THR A 36 -27.93 -14.99 15.58
N ALA A 37 -27.37 -13.81 15.28
CA ALA A 37 -26.00 -13.65 14.79
C ALA A 37 -25.42 -12.30 15.20
N ASN A 38 -24.08 -12.22 15.24
CA ASN A 38 -23.38 -10.95 15.34
C ASN A 38 -23.18 -10.36 13.94
N VAL A 39 -23.70 -9.16 13.71
CA VAL A 39 -23.56 -8.41 12.46
C VAL A 39 -23.07 -7.01 12.77
N SER A 40 -22.16 -6.49 11.97
CA SER A 40 -21.67 -5.12 12.09
C SER A 40 -21.75 -4.40 10.75
N VAL A 41 -21.92 -3.10 10.81
CA VAL A 41 -21.70 -2.18 9.66
C VAL A 41 -20.28 -1.66 9.76
N VAL A 42 -19.57 -1.67 8.63
CA VAL A 42 -18.24 -1.09 8.51
C VAL A 42 -18.32 0.12 7.61
N THR A 43 -17.83 1.26 8.09
CA THR A 43 -17.69 2.50 7.32
C THR A 43 -16.22 2.87 7.32
N ILE A 44 -15.62 2.93 6.15
CA ILE A 44 -14.21 3.23 5.94
C ILE A 44 -14.04 4.08 4.69
N SER A 45 -12.97 4.88 4.62
CA SER A 45 -12.47 5.40 3.34
C SER A 45 -11.91 4.24 2.52
N ASP A 46 -12.00 4.29 1.21
CA ASP A 46 -11.40 3.32 0.30
C ASP A 46 -9.86 3.37 0.30
N HIS A 47 -9.27 4.44 0.86
CA HIS A 47 -7.83 4.56 1.15
C HIS A 47 -7.47 4.30 2.62
N ALA A 48 -8.33 3.59 3.39
CA ALA A 48 -8.08 3.32 4.80
C ALA A 48 -7.18 2.10 5.02
N GLY A 49 -6.12 2.27 5.81
CA GLY A 49 -5.22 1.19 6.21
C GLY A 49 -4.38 0.66 5.03
N THR A 50 -4.28 -0.66 4.91
CA THR A 50 -3.64 -1.27 3.74
C THR A 50 -4.64 -1.27 2.59
N HIS A 51 -4.27 -0.64 1.49
CA HIS A 51 -5.15 -0.46 0.33
C HIS A 51 -4.36 -0.41 -0.98
N VAL A 52 -5.06 -0.42 -2.09
CA VAL A 52 -4.51 -0.21 -3.42
C VAL A 52 -5.04 1.08 -4.03
N ASP A 53 -4.19 1.76 -4.80
CA ASP A 53 -4.58 2.86 -5.66
C ASP A 53 -4.59 2.39 -7.12
N PRO A 54 -5.75 2.38 -7.76
CA PRO A 54 -5.88 2.20 -9.19
C PRO A 54 -5.59 3.53 -9.93
N PRO A 55 -5.39 3.49 -11.25
CA PRO A 55 -5.19 4.70 -12.05
C PRO A 55 -6.19 5.82 -11.81
N LEU A 56 -7.48 5.50 -11.58
CA LEU A 56 -8.53 6.50 -11.35
C LEU A 56 -8.20 7.45 -10.19
N HIS A 57 -7.42 7.03 -9.20
CA HIS A 57 -7.09 7.88 -8.05
C HIS A 57 -6.46 9.24 -8.45
N PHE A 58 -5.62 9.27 -9.48
CA PHE A 58 -4.99 10.51 -9.97
C PHE A 58 -5.20 10.79 -11.46
N ILE A 59 -5.78 9.86 -12.20
CA ILE A 59 -6.01 9.95 -13.65
C ILE A 59 -7.51 9.83 -13.91
N GLU A 60 -8.19 10.90 -14.27
CA GLU A 60 -9.66 11.00 -14.39
C GLU A 60 -10.27 9.90 -15.29
N ALA A 61 -9.60 9.51 -16.35
CA ALA A 61 -10.03 8.44 -17.25
C ALA A 61 -9.34 7.10 -16.96
N GLY A 62 -8.71 6.96 -15.79
CA GLY A 62 -7.97 5.76 -15.40
C GLY A 62 -8.86 4.57 -15.07
N ASN A 63 -8.25 3.38 -15.08
CA ASN A 63 -8.91 2.17 -14.63
C ASN A 63 -9.30 2.25 -13.16
N THR A 64 -10.41 1.62 -12.82
CA THR A 64 -11.00 1.58 -11.47
C THR A 64 -10.54 0.35 -10.69
N ALA A 65 -10.73 0.33 -9.36
CA ALA A 65 -10.29 -0.76 -8.50
C ALA A 65 -10.89 -2.13 -8.88
N ASP A 66 -12.14 -2.16 -9.33
CA ASP A 66 -12.81 -3.39 -9.79
C ASP A 66 -12.26 -3.96 -11.13
N LYS A 67 -11.43 -3.18 -11.83
CA LYS A 67 -10.82 -3.54 -13.13
C LYS A 67 -9.32 -3.79 -13.03
N LEU A 68 -8.72 -3.72 -11.85
CA LEU A 68 -7.30 -3.99 -11.69
C LEU A 68 -6.94 -5.41 -12.16
N PRO A 69 -5.84 -5.59 -12.91
CA PRO A 69 -5.44 -6.89 -13.42
C PRO A 69 -4.93 -7.78 -12.28
N LEU A 70 -5.53 -8.95 -12.11
CA LEU A 70 -5.17 -9.88 -11.04
C LEU A 70 -3.73 -10.42 -11.17
N ASP A 71 -3.21 -10.53 -12.38
CA ASP A 71 -1.83 -10.92 -12.65
C ASP A 71 -0.80 -9.85 -12.24
N ALA A 72 -1.22 -8.60 -12.06
CA ALA A 72 -0.39 -7.60 -11.39
C ALA A 72 -0.39 -7.82 -9.87
N LEU A 73 -1.54 -8.15 -9.28
CA LEU A 73 -1.73 -8.24 -7.82
C LEU A 73 -1.22 -9.54 -7.20
N ILE A 74 -0.96 -10.57 -7.99
CA ILE A 74 -0.51 -11.89 -7.52
C ILE A 74 0.73 -12.31 -8.31
N GLY A 75 1.77 -12.76 -7.62
CA GLY A 75 2.97 -13.31 -8.23
C GLY A 75 4.27 -12.96 -7.53
N PRO A 76 5.42 -13.35 -8.11
CA PRO A 76 6.74 -13.09 -7.51
C PRO A 76 6.94 -11.60 -7.24
N CYS A 77 7.44 -11.28 -6.05
CA CYS A 77 7.79 -9.92 -5.65
C CYS A 77 9.10 -9.90 -4.88
N VAL A 78 9.70 -8.75 -4.76
CA VAL A 78 10.86 -8.52 -3.90
C VAL A 78 10.53 -7.47 -2.84
N VAL A 79 10.91 -7.76 -1.60
CA VAL A 79 10.93 -6.78 -0.51
C VAL A 79 12.35 -6.26 -0.40
N VAL A 80 12.53 -4.97 -0.58
CA VAL A 80 13.81 -4.29 -0.44
C VAL A 80 13.78 -3.37 0.78
N ALA A 81 14.87 -3.39 1.56
CA ALA A 81 15.01 -2.46 2.68
C ALA A 81 15.70 -1.18 2.22
N PHE A 82 15.20 -0.06 2.67
CA PHE A 82 15.82 1.24 2.54
C PHE A 82 15.83 1.93 3.90
N ASP A 83 17.02 2.11 4.45
CA ASP A 83 17.29 2.77 5.72
C ASP A 83 18.16 4.05 5.56
N GLY A 84 18.37 4.45 4.31
CA GLY A 84 19.10 5.66 3.97
C GLY A 84 18.32 6.95 4.29
N PRO A 85 19.01 8.10 4.24
CA PRO A 85 18.36 9.38 4.42
C PRO A 85 17.45 9.73 3.23
N GLY A 86 16.34 10.41 3.51
CA GLY A 86 15.41 10.89 2.48
C GLY A 86 14.52 9.80 1.90
N HIS A 87 14.43 9.75 0.59
CA HIS A 87 13.55 8.86 -0.16
C HIS A 87 14.33 7.96 -1.12
N VAL A 88 13.79 6.78 -1.43
CA VAL A 88 14.33 5.91 -2.47
C VAL A 88 14.39 6.67 -3.79
N SER A 89 15.55 6.70 -4.43
CA SER A 89 15.76 7.35 -5.73
C SER A 89 15.95 6.34 -6.85
N GLY A 90 15.79 6.78 -8.11
CA GLY A 90 16.11 5.96 -9.28
C GLY A 90 17.58 5.56 -9.33
N GLU A 91 18.49 6.41 -8.87
CA GLU A 91 19.91 6.09 -8.75
C GLU A 91 20.14 4.96 -7.73
N TRP A 92 19.48 5.02 -6.58
CA TRP A 92 19.56 3.93 -5.59
C TRP A 92 19.05 2.61 -6.17
N LEU A 93 17.90 2.65 -6.89
CA LEU A 93 17.34 1.45 -7.52
C LEU A 93 18.25 0.88 -8.60
N ALA A 94 18.95 1.71 -9.36
CA ALA A 94 19.90 1.26 -10.37
C ALA A 94 21.11 0.50 -9.79
N HIS A 95 21.41 0.71 -8.51
CA HIS A 95 22.48 0.01 -7.78
C HIS A 95 21.96 -1.09 -6.86
N ALA A 96 20.64 -1.20 -6.68
CA ALA A 96 20.03 -2.24 -5.88
C ALA A 96 20.15 -3.61 -6.57
N GLU A 97 20.56 -4.63 -5.84
CA GLU A 97 20.63 -6.01 -6.35
C GLU A 97 19.24 -6.62 -6.45
N LEU A 98 18.49 -6.23 -7.50
CA LEU A 98 17.16 -6.77 -7.74
C LEU A 98 17.22 -8.04 -8.59
N PRO A 99 16.37 -9.05 -8.32
CA PRO A 99 16.24 -10.22 -9.18
C PRO A 99 15.88 -9.82 -10.62
N ALA A 100 16.43 -10.55 -11.58
CA ALA A 100 16.06 -10.33 -12.98
C ALA A 100 14.53 -10.51 -13.19
N ARG A 101 13.93 -9.64 -13.99
CA ARG A 101 12.49 -9.64 -14.27
C ARG A 101 11.61 -9.39 -13.03
N THR A 102 12.08 -8.59 -12.08
CA THR A 102 11.26 -8.11 -10.98
C THR A 102 10.10 -7.28 -11.54
N GLU A 103 8.87 -7.68 -11.25
CA GLU A 103 7.65 -6.97 -11.65
C GLU A 103 6.93 -6.32 -10.46
N ARG A 104 7.29 -6.69 -9.22
CA ARG A 104 6.65 -6.20 -7.99
C ARG A 104 7.70 -5.89 -6.95
N ILE A 105 7.69 -4.66 -6.44
CA ILE A 105 8.65 -4.20 -5.43
C ILE A 105 7.88 -3.63 -4.23
N LEU A 106 8.23 -4.11 -3.03
CA LEU A 106 7.73 -3.55 -1.78
C LEU A 106 8.89 -2.92 -1.01
N PHE A 107 8.75 -1.68 -0.66
CA PHE A 107 9.78 -0.92 0.07
C PHE A 107 9.53 -1.00 1.57
N LYS A 108 10.45 -1.68 2.26
CA LYS A 108 10.52 -1.70 3.72
C LYS A 108 11.42 -0.56 4.17
N THR A 109 10.87 0.38 4.92
CA THR A 109 11.56 1.57 5.39
C THR A 109 11.47 1.68 6.91
N PRO A 110 12.13 2.66 7.54
CA PRO A 110 11.95 2.93 8.96
C PRO A 110 10.51 3.20 9.40
N ASN A 111 9.61 3.55 8.48
CA ASN A 111 8.18 3.80 8.78
C ASN A 111 7.51 2.60 9.43
N SER A 112 7.87 1.38 9.01
CA SER A 112 7.30 0.15 9.56
C SER A 112 7.39 0.10 11.09
N ALA A 113 8.43 0.67 11.71
CA ALA A 113 8.55 0.73 13.15
C ALA A 113 7.41 1.51 13.82
N GLY A 114 6.83 2.49 13.14
CA GLY A 114 5.69 3.28 13.61
C GLY A 114 4.43 2.45 13.86
N TRP A 115 4.26 1.34 13.16
CA TRP A 115 3.12 0.44 13.35
C TRP A 115 3.11 -0.29 14.71
N CYS A 116 4.21 -0.22 15.48
CA CYS A 116 4.28 -0.77 16.84
C CYS A 116 3.40 0.00 17.82
N ASP A 117 3.23 1.30 17.61
CA ASP A 117 2.37 2.13 18.45
C ASP A 117 0.98 2.23 17.85
N PRO A 118 -0.02 1.63 18.50
CA PRO A 118 -1.39 1.74 18.03
C PRO A 118 -1.96 3.16 18.06
N LYS A 119 -1.32 4.07 18.77
CA LYS A 119 -1.68 5.48 18.88
C LYS A 119 -0.72 6.39 18.10
N ALA A 120 0.11 5.82 17.23
CA ALA A 120 1.01 6.59 16.38
C ALA A 120 0.24 7.71 15.69
N ALA A 121 0.70 8.94 15.84
CA ALA A 121 0.14 10.07 15.13
C ALA A 121 0.68 10.09 13.69
N PHE A 122 -0.08 10.68 12.79
CA PHE A 122 0.42 10.96 11.46
C PHE A 122 1.67 11.83 11.54
N THR A 123 2.72 11.44 10.84
CA THR A 123 3.90 12.27 10.64
C THR A 123 4.06 12.63 9.17
N ARG A 124 4.57 13.83 8.90
CA ARG A 124 4.94 14.25 7.55
C ARG A 124 6.36 13.83 7.19
N GLU A 125 7.13 13.44 8.17
CA GLU A 125 8.51 13.00 8.03
C GLU A 125 8.54 11.48 7.90
N PHE A 126 8.17 10.99 6.72
CA PHE A 126 8.21 9.56 6.40
C PHE A 126 9.05 9.31 5.14
N THR A 127 9.63 8.14 5.08
CA THR A 127 10.42 7.68 3.94
C THR A 127 9.51 7.01 2.92
N THR A 128 9.73 7.32 1.64
CA THR A 128 9.02 6.69 0.51
C THR A 128 9.91 6.70 -0.73
N ILE A 129 9.35 6.64 -1.92
CA ILE A 129 10.07 6.79 -3.17
C ILE A 129 9.91 8.22 -3.72
N ASN A 130 10.89 8.71 -4.46
CA ASN A 130 10.78 10.00 -5.15
C ASN A 130 10.41 9.84 -6.63
N ALA A 131 10.22 10.94 -7.34
CA ALA A 131 9.82 10.94 -8.74
C ALA A 131 10.83 10.24 -9.68
N SER A 132 12.13 10.21 -9.33
CA SER A 132 13.11 9.48 -10.14
C SER A 132 12.99 7.96 -9.97
N ALA A 133 12.64 7.49 -8.78
CA ALA A 133 12.36 6.08 -8.54
C ALA A 133 11.06 5.64 -9.22
N ALA A 134 10.03 6.49 -9.21
CA ALA A 134 8.78 6.20 -9.92
C ALA A 134 9.03 6.02 -11.44
N ARG A 135 9.81 6.91 -12.07
CA ARG A 135 10.20 6.76 -13.47
C ARG A 135 11.00 5.49 -13.71
N TRP A 136 11.98 5.20 -12.83
CA TRP A 136 12.76 3.97 -12.91
C TRP A 136 11.87 2.74 -12.88
N CYS A 137 10.88 2.68 -12.00
CA CYS A 137 9.93 1.56 -11.92
C CYS A 137 9.16 1.36 -13.24
N VAL A 138 8.66 2.45 -13.83
CA VAL A 138 7.95 2.40 -15.12
C VAL A 138 8.88 1.90 -16.24
N GLU A 139 10.09 2.45 -16.35
CA GLU A 139 11.09 2.09 -17.36
C GLU A 139 11.54 0.62 -17.27
N HIS A 140 11.46 0.01 -16.07
CA HIS A 140 11.86 -1.37 -15.82
C HIS A 140 10.66 -2.35 -15.78
N GLY A 141 9.46 -1.90 -16.15
CA GLY A 141 8.29 -2.78 -16.28
C GLY A 141 7.73 -3.27 -14.94
N ILE A 142 7.91 -2.50 -13.88
CA ILE A 142 7.29 -2.80 -12.58
C ILE A 142 5.78 -2.63 -12.71
N LYS A 143 5.03 -3.62 -12.25
CA LYS A 143 3.56 -3.64 -12.25
C LYS A 143 2.95 -3.20 -10.92
N VAL A 144 3.68 -3.41 -9.82
CA VAL A 144 3.24 -3.07 -8.47
C VAL A 144 4.37 -2.46 -7.68
N VAL A 145 4.09 -1.34 -7.03
CA VAL A 145 4.96 -0.71 -6.04
C VAL A 145 4.23 -0.63 -4.71
N GLY A 146 4.82 -1.13 -3.64
CA GLY A 146 4.24 -1.06 -2.30
C GLY A 146 5.12 -0.31 -1.31
N VAL A 147 4.49 0.41 -0.38
CA VAL A 147 5.17 1.16 0.68
C VAL A 147 4.57 0.90 2.06
N ASP A 148 5.41 1.01 3.07
CA ASP A 148 5.07 0.79 4.47
C ASP A 148 4.64 2.07 5.20
N TYR A 149 3.96 2.96 4.48
CA TYR A 149 3.33 4.16 5.04
C TYR A 149 2.02 4.49 4.32
N LEU A 150 1.33 5.54 4.81
CA LEU A 150 0.01 5.97 4.33
C LEU A 150 0.03 6.69 2.98
N SER A 151 1.21 6.98 2.42
CA SER A 151 1.34 7.55 1.09
C SER A 151 2.68 7.20 0.47
N ILE A 152 2.62 6.91 -0.84
CA ILE A 152 3.81 6.77 -1.69
C ILE A 152 4.41 8.13 -2.07
N GLU A 153 3.65 9.22 -1.98
CA GLU A 153 4.11 10.56 -2.32
C GLU A 153 4.93 11.19 -1.18
N PRO A 154 6.16 11.66 -1.43
CA PRO A 154 6.91 12.45 -0.47
C PRO A 154 6.14 13.68 -0.02
N GLN A 155 6.40 14.15 1.19
CA GLN A 155 5.87 15.42 1.67
C GLN A 155 6.83 16.58 1.39
N GLY A 156 6.32 17.82 1.49
CA GLY A 156 7.11 19.02 1.24
C GLY A 156 7.15 19.43 -0.24
N PRO A 157 8.24 20.06 -0.69
CA PRO A 157 8.34 20.57 -2.07
C PRO A 157 8.24 19.49 -3.15
N GLU A 158 8.67 18.26 -2.87
CA GLU A 158 8.63 17.12 -3.79
C GLU A 158 7.19 16.66 -4.08
N LYS A 159 6.22 16.99 -3.23
CA LYS A 159 4.79 16.70 -3.42
C LYS A 159 4.14 17.53 -4.53
N ALA A 160 4.76 18.64 -4.96
CA ALA A 160 4.12 19.57 -5.89
C ALA A 160 3.66 18.86 -7.18
N GLY A 161 2.34 18.80 -7.38
CA GLY A 161 1.72 18.16 -8.54
C GLY A 161 1.60 16.63 -8.45
N TYR A 162 1.96 16.00 -7.33
CA TYR A 162 1.90 14.54 -7.10
C TYR A 162 2.64 13.72 -8.17
N PRO A 163 3.95 13.97 -8.39
CA PRO A 163 4.68 13.36 -9.51
C PRO A 163 4.84 11.85 -9.36
N VAL A 164 4.92 11.31 -8.15
CA VAL A 164 5.09 9.85 -7.93
C VAL A 164 3.81 9.11 -8.31
N HIS A 165 2.67 9.47 -7.73
CA HIS A 165 1.37 8.87 -8.07
C HIS A 165 1.11 8.98 -9.56
N LYS A 166 1.21 10.18 -10.13
CA LYS A 166 0.88 10.40 -11.54
C LYS A 166 1.79 9.60 -12.48
N THR A 167 3.08 9.51 -12.18
CA THR A 167 4.01 8.74 -13.01
C THR A 167 3.65 7.25 -12.99
N LEU A 168 3.40 6.68 -11.82
CA LEU A 168 3.08 5.26 -11.69
C LEU A 168 1.70 4.94 -12.27
N LEU A 169 0.67 5.67 -11.86
CA LEU A 169 -0.71 5.41 -12.24
C LEU A 169 -1.00 5.69 -13.72
N ALA A 170 -0.32 6.67 -14.33
CA ALA A 170 -0.40 6.90 -15.77
C ALA A 170 0.21 5.76 -16.62
N ALA A 171 1.04 4.93 -16.01
CA ALA A 171 1.65 3.74 -16.61
C ALA A 171 0.97 2.43 -16.17
N ASP A 172 -0.23 2.50 -15.58
CA ASP A 172 -0.99 1.37 -15.03
C ASP A 172 -0.22 0.56 -13.94
N VAL A 173 0.75 1.17 -13.28
CA VAL A 173 1.42 0.57 -12.12
C VAL A 173 0.54 0.71 -10.90
N VAL A 174 0.14 -0.41 -10.29
CA VAL A 174 -0.67 -0.41 -9.07
C VAL A 174 0.19 -0.01 -7.87
N ILE A 175 -0.34 0.88 -7.04
CA ILE A 175 0.29 1.27 -5.79
C ILE A 175 -0.37 0.50 -4.64
N ILE A 176 0.43 0.03 -3.68
CA ILE A 176 -0.06 -0.53 -2.41
C ILE A 176 0.49 0.33 -1.29
N GLU A 177 -0.39 0.92 -0.49
CA GLU A 177 -0.03 1.74 0.66
C GLU A 177 -0.41 1.08 1.98
N GLY A 178 0.17 1.53 3.08
CA GLY A 178 -0.15 1.04 4.42
C GLY A 178 0.31 -0.40 4.69
N LEU A 179 1.44 -0.84 4.14
CA LEU A 179 1.98 -2.16 4.42
C LEU A 179 2.64 -2.23 5.81
N ASP A 180 2.42 -3.31 6.54
CA ASP A 180 3.15 -3.65 7.77
C ASP A 180 4.29 -4.63 7.46
N LEU A 181 5.47 -4.09 7.19
CA LEU A 181 6.64 -4.90 6.85
C LEU A 181 7.58 -5.14 8.04
N ARG A 182 7.16 -4.84 9.29
CA ARG A 182 8.00 -4.98 10.49
C ARG A 182 8.67 -6.34 10.61
N SER A 183 7.91 -7.42 10.45
CA SER A 183 8.34 -8.79 10.62
C SER A 183 8.88 -9.45 9.35
N VAL A 184 8.92 -8.71 8.24
CA VAL A 184 9.37 -9.22 6.94
C VAL A 184 10.87 -8.98 6.78
N VAL A 185 11.61 -10.01 6.44
CA VAL A 185 13.02 -9.90 6.06
C VAL A 185 13.10 -9.50 4.59
N PRO A 186 13.99 -8.58 4.18
CA PRO A 186 14.19 -8.29 2.76
C PRO A 186 14.53 -9.56 1.97
N GLY A 187 13.95 -9.71 0.77
CA GLY A 187 14.12 -10.91 -0.03
C GLY A 187 12.98 -11.15 -1.02
N GLN A 188 12.97 -12.35 -1.61
CA GLN A 188 11.98 -12.75 -2.60
C GLN A 188 10.80 -13.48 -1.94
N TYR A 189 9.60 -13.15 -2.38
CA TYR A 189 8.34 -13.70 -1.90
C TYR A 189 7.37 -13.91 -3.07
N GLU A 190 6.27 -14.56 -2.80
CA GLU A 190 5.07 -14.47 -3.61
C GLU A 190 4.11 -13.47 -2.97
N LEU A 191 3.75 -12.43 -3.69
CA LEU A 191 2.73 -11.45 -3.28
C LEU A 191 1.34 -11.99 -3.58
N VAL A 192 0.44 -11.83 -2.64
CA VAL A 192 -1.01 -11.91 -2.86
C VAL A 192 -1.62 -10.63 -2.31
N CYS A 193 -2.07 -9.76 -3.18
CA CYS A 193 -2.82 -8.55 -2.83
C CYS A 193 -4.28 -8.75 -3.24
N ALA A 194 -5.20 -8.73 -2.26
CA ALA A 194 -6.61 -9.01 -2.48
C ALA A 194 -7.46 -7.79 -2.07
N PRO A 195 -7.62 -6.79 -2.96
CA PRO A 195 -8.48 -5.64 -2.71
C PRO A 195 -9.96 -6.02 -2.75
N ILE A 196 -10.79 -5.28 -2.02
CA ILE A 196 -12.24 -5.37 -2.14
C ILE A 196 -12.63 -4.90 -3.55
N LYS A 197 -13.46 -5.67 -4.25
CA LYS A 197 -13.93 -5.32 -5.59
C LYS A 197 -15.02 -4.26 -5.55
N LEU A 198 -14.62 -3.00 -5.43
CA LEU A 198 -15.52 -1.85 -5.40
C LEU A 198 -15.77 -1.34 -6.82
N LEU A 199 -17.04 -1.32 -7.23
CA LEU A 199 -17.44 -0.81 -8.55
C LEU A 199 -17.08 0.68 -8.67
N ASN A 200 -16.29 1.01 -9.69
CA ASN A 200 -15.79 2.36 -9.96
C ASN A 200 -14.97 2.97 -8.80
N GLY A 201 -14.37 2.13 -7.92
CA GLY A 201 -13.53 2.63 -6.83
C GLY A 201 -12.27 3.31 -7.32
N ASP A 202 -11.91 4.42 -6.70
CA ASP A 202 -10.65 5.14 -6.87
C ASP A 202 -9.57 4.66 -5.88
N GLY A 203 -9.96 3.81 -4.93
CA GLY A 203 -9.16 3.05 -4.00
C GLY A 203 -9.84 1.75 -3.62
N ALA A 204 -9.14 0.85 -2.95
CA ALA A 204 -9.77 -0.31 -2.33
C ALA A 204 -8.93 -0.87 -1.18
N PRO A 205 -9.50 -0.97 0.05
CA PRO A 205 -8.86 -1.69 1.14
C PRO A 205 -8.53 -3.11 0.72
N ALA A 206 -7.33 -3.58 1.10
CA ALA A 206 -6.82 -4.86 0.66
C ALA A 206 -6.28 -5.71 1.82
N ARG A 207 -6.44 -7.05 1.71
CA ARG A 207 -5.64 -7.97 2.50
C ARG A 207 -4.42 -8.39 1.70
N VAL A 208 -3.23 -8.14 2.24
CA VAL A 208 -1.96 -8.37 1.55
C VAL A 208 -1.14 -9.41 2.31
N PHE A 209 -0.69 -10.42 1.58
CA PHE A 209 0.16 -11.49 2.12
C PHE A 209 1.45 -11.61 1.33
N LEU A 210 2.52 -11.99 2.03
CA LEU A 210 3.76 -12.46 1.45
C LEU A 210 3.94 -13.93 1.80
N ILE A 211 4.16 -14.76 0.79
CA ILE A 211 4.35 -16.19 0.95
C ILE A 211 5.83 -16.52 0.72
N GLU A 212 6.44 -17.10 1.73
CA GLU A 212 7.81 -17.64 1.71
C GLU A 212 7.73 -19.13 1.32
N ARG A 213 8.40 -19.48 0.23
CA ARG A 213 8.44 -20.86 -0.31
C ARG A 213 9.68 -21.62 0.13
#